data_b3055507ce9f902ab59f7d8915816bdf
#
_entry.id   b3055507ce9f902ab59f7d8915816bdf
#
_cell.length_a   1.000
_cell.length_b   1.000
_cell.length_c   1.000
_cell.angle_alpha   90.00
_cell.angle_beta   90.00
_cell.angle_gamma   90.00
#
_symmetry.space_group_name_H-M   'P 1'
#
loop_
_entity.id
_entity.type
_entity.pdbx_description
1 polymer ?
#
loop_
_entity_poly.entity_id
_entity_poly.type
_entity_poly.pdbx_seq_one_letter_code
_entity_poly.pdbx_strand_id
1 'polypeptide(L)'
;MNPKKLIPLLLPVMLLVATPVFAQMTLSGSVQSDILVPQDDDKIGTEHSDDKVLTNTYLDLNLGSKYVDAGARFEFLKYPLPGYEPDFKGWGVPHFYVKGHYKNVELTAGDYYEQFGSGFVLRTYEERSLGIDNALRGGRIVYKPVSGVTLKALTGKQRRYWHHNDALVSGADIEVGLEQFIKALEAHDTHITLGGSWVNKHEKTNADAIFVDATHKLNLPKYVNAWDARVNVTYGGFSLLAEYAQKTQDPSFDNGYHFGKGNVAMLSTSYSQKGMSVLLQAKRSEGMSFRSRRSMSGTSSYINHLPAFTHDQTYALAAQYPYATNPNGEWAFQAEFGYSFKKGTTLGGKYGTKLKFNLSHVRGLDYDGVKDPVADGRIIGSNGYKSSFFKMGETYYQDIDVQIEKRFSRDFSLIFMYMNERYNMTVIEGHGGMIKSNILIADGKYKFSPKLTLRCELQYQFCKGDDGDWAFGLAELSWAPHWMFTVSDMWNCGETKVHYYQALVTYSLKSHRIQAGYGRTCAGFNCSGGVCRWVPATRGFTLSYNYSF
;
A
#
# COMPACT_ATOMS: atom_id res chain seq x y z
N MET A 1 18.26 -0.66 34.07
CA MET A 1 17.58 0.36 34.94
C MET A 1 16.07 0.07 34.88
N ASN A 2 15.44 -0.03 36.02
CA ASN A 2 14.04 -0.48 36.13
C ASN A 2 13.10 0.65 35.68
N PRO A 3 12.26 0.47 34.64
CA PRO A 3 11.43 1.54 34.08
C PRO A 3 10.43 2.14 35.08
N LYS A 4 10.12 1.44 36.18
CA LYS A 4 9.25 1.93 37.25
C LYS A 4 9.82 3.10 38.07
N LYS A 5 11.12 3.44 37.93
CA LYS A 5 11.75 4.55 38.67
C LYS A 5 11.88 5.84 37.85
N LEU A 6 11.59 5.83 36.55
CA LEU A 6 11.64 7.02 35.68
C LEU A 6 10.29 7.80 35.63
N ILE A 7 9.18 7.16 35.92
CA ILE A 7 7.85 7.78 35.84
C ILE A 7 7.66 8.93 36.85
N PRO A 8 8.12 8.85 38.11
CA PRO A 8 7.90 9.94 39.06
C PRO A 8 8.79 11.16 38.83
N LEU A 9 9.86 11.06 38.03
CA LEU A 9 10.73 12.20 37.72
C LEU A 9 10.27 13.02 36.50
N LEU A 10 9.53 12.41 35.58
CA LEU A 10 8.96 13.05 34.40
C LEU A 10 7.64 13.79 34.66
N LEU A 11 6.88 13.35 35.65
CA LEU A 11 5.59 13.95 36.01
C LEU A 11 5.69 15.43 36.46
N PRO A 12 6.62 15.84 37.35
CA PRO A 12 6.76 17.25 37.77
C PRO A 12 7.34 18.16 36.68
N VAL A 13 8.17 17.65 35.76
CA VAL A 13 8.66 18.42 34.62
C VAL A 13 7.56 18.68 33.61
N MET A 14 6.65 17.74 33.39
CA MET A 14 5.43 17.93 32.57
C MET A 14 4.46 18.95 33.18
N LEU A 15 4.32 19.00 34.51
CA LEU A 15 3.40 19.93 35.18
C LEU A 15 3.90 21.38 35.20
N LEU A 16 5.23 21.63 35.16
CA LEU A 16 5.81 22.97 35.17
C LEU A 16 5.82 23.68 33.79
N VAL A 17 5.68 22.91 32.69
CA VAL A 17 5.57 23.44 31.32
C VAL A 17 4.11 23.62 30.89
N ALA A 18 3.16 23.14 31.69
CA ALA A 18 1.76 22.98 31.27
C ALA A 18 0.95 24.30 31.25
N THR A 19 1.28 25.31 32.03
CA THR A 19 0.39 26.47 32.22
C THR A 19 0.25 27.43 31.02
N PRO A 20 1.24 27.66 30.12
CA PRO A 20 1.00 28.43 28.91
C PRO A 20 0.57 27.59 27.69
N VAL A 21 0.70 26.25 27.76
CA VAL A 21 0.42 25.35 26.62
C VAL A 21 -1.07 25.08 26.42
N PHE A 22 -1.85 25.10 27.51
CA PHE A 22 -3.28 24.80 27.46
C PHE A 22 -4.14 25.88 26.79
N ALA A 23 -3.64 27.08 26.57
CA ALA A 23 -4.42 28.19 26.02
C ALA A 23 -4.68 28.11 24.49
N GLN A 24 -4.06 27.16 23.76
CA GLN A 24 -4.22 26.97 22.31
C GLN A 24 -4.13 25.49 21.92
N MET A 25 -4.78 24.60 22.66
CA MET A 25 -4.85 23.18 22.27
C MET A 25 -6.06 22.93 21.37
N THR A 26 -5.83 22.24 20.27
CA THR A 26 -6.88 21.78 19.37
C THR A 26 -7.07 20.28 19.54
N LEU A 27 -8.28 19.86 19.87
CA LEU A 27 -8.67 18.45 19.85
C LEU A 27 -9.27 18.13 18.49
N SER A 28 -8.76 17.09 17.86
CA SER A 28 -9.32 16.51 16.63
C SER A 28 -9.36 15.01 16.74
N GLY A 29 -10.17 14.37 15.93
CA GLY A 29 -10.26 12.92 15.94
C GLY A 29 -11.10 12.37 14.81
N SER A 30 -11.10 11.04 14.72
CA SER A 30 -11.95 10.32 13.78
C SER A 30 -12.48 9.03 14.37
N VAL A 31 -13.67 8.65 13.95
CA VAL A 31 -14.27 7.34 14.20
C VAL A 31 -14.47 6.66 12.85
N GLN A 32 -14.00 5.45 12.73
CA GLN A 32 -14.31 4.56 11.63
C GLN A 32 -14.84 3.26 12.20
N SER A 33 -15.98 2.78 11.71
CA SER A 33 -16.54 1.50 12.12
C SER A 33 -17.13 0.79 10.90
N ASP A 34 -16.59 -0.38 10.60
CA ASP A 34 -17.06 -1.25 9.53
C ASP A 34 -17.61 -2.53 10.16
N ILE A 35 -18.88 -2.84 9.86
CA ILE A 35 -19.64 -3.93 10.44
C ILE A 35 -20.18 -4.82 9.33
N LEU A 36 -20.07 -6.14 9.53
CA LEU A 36 -20.70 -7.16 8.72
C LEU A 36 -21.54 -8.08 9.58
N VAL A 37 -22.81 -8.28 9.19
CA VAL A 37 -23.68 -9.34 9.71
C VAL A 37 -23.70 -10.44 8.66
N PRO A 38 -22.83 -11.47 8.80
CA PRO A 38 -22.68 -12.51 7.79
C PRO A 38 -23.93 -13.39 7.69
N GLN A 39 -24.14 -13.92 6.53
CA GLN A 39 -25.18 -14.92 6.22
C GLN A 39 -24.58 -16.07 5.43
N ASP A 40 -25.08 -17.28 5.68
CA ASP A 40 -24.67 -18.47 4.96
C ASP A 40 -25.08 -18.39 3.50
N ASP A 41 -24.22 -18.90 2.61
CA ASP A 41 -24.48 -18.96 1.18
C ASP A 41 -23.73 -20.13 0.53
N ASP A 42 -24.44 -21.22 0.27
CA ASP A 42 -23.89 -22.44 -0.31
C ASP A 42 -23.25 -22.21 -1.71
N LYS A 43 -23.72 -21.18 -2.45
CA LYS A 43 -23.20 -20.88 -3.80
C LYS A 43 -21.77 -20.37 -3.80
N ILE A 44 -21.32 -19.78 -2.70
CA ILE A 44 -19.98 -19.23 -2.53
C ILE A 44 -19.20 -19.93 -1.41
N GLY A 45 -19.74 -21.02 -0.86
CA GLY A 45 -19.09 -21.83 0.15
C GLY A 45 -18.85 -21.10 1.48
N THR A 46 -19.67 -20.09 1.81
CA THR A 46 -19.55 -19.45 3.13
C THR A 46 -20.12 -20.38 4.19
N GLU A 47 -19.23 -20.82 5.10
CA GLU A 47 -19.61 -21.59 6.27
C GLU A 47 -20.25 -20.70 7.32
N HIS A 48 -21.05 -21.34 8.19
CA HIS A 48 -21.69 -20.66 9.30
C HIS A 48 -20.65 -20.02 10.23
N SER A 49 -20.75 -18.72 10.42
CA SER A 49 -19.92 -18.01 11.40
C SER A 49 -20.60 -18.09 12.76
N ASP A 50 -19.91 -18.61 13.78
CA ASP A 50 -20.36 -18.56 15.17
C ASP A 50 -20.52 -17.11 15.65
N ASP A 51 -19.79 -16.18 15.04
CA ASP A 51 -19.83 -14.76 15.35
C ASP A 51 -20.91 -14.06 14.49
N LYS A 52 -22.02 -13.70 15.13
CA LYS A 52 -23.18 -13.07 14.46
C LYS A 52 -22.91 -11.67 13.90
N VAL A 53 -21.90 -10.98 14.41
CA VAL A 53 -21.54 -9.62 14.01
C VAL A 53 -20.03 -9.49 14.00
N LEU A 54 -19.47 -9.20 12.83
CA LEU A 54 -18.05 -8.92 12.65
C LEU A 54 -17.84 -7.42 12.57
N THR A 55 -16.78 -6.90 13.21
CA THR A 55 -16.55 -5.44 13.22
C THR A 55 -15.08 -5.07 13.36
N ASN A 56 -14.69 -4.04 12.59
CA ASN A 56 -13.46 -3.31 12.76
C ASN A 56 -13.80 -1.86 13.11
N THR A 57 -13.51 -1.46 14.35
CA THR A 57 -13.79 -0.09 14.82
C THR A 57 -12.53 0.57 15.34
N TYR A 58 -12.31 1.80 14.91
CA TYR A 58 -11.16 2.64 15.25
C TYR A 58 -11.66 4.00 15.75
N LEU A 59 -11.06 4.47 16.84
CA LEU A 59 -11.21 5.83 17.35
C LEU A 59 -9.83 6.44 17.48
N ASP A 60 -9.53 7.41 16.63
CA ASP A 60 -8.31 8.21 16.71
C ASP A 60 -8.60 9.53 17.43
N LEU A 61 -7.75 9.88 18.40
CA LEU A 61 -7.79 11.14 19.12
C LEU A 61 -6.43 11.83 19.01
N ASN A 62 -6.41 13.11 18.63
CA ASN A 62 -5.22 13.91 18.49
C ASN A 62 -5.38 15.24 19.21
N LEU A 63 -4.40 15.58 20.02
CA LEU A 63 -4.23 16.87 20.66
C LEU A 63 -3.08 17.59 20.00
N GLY A 64 -3.33 18.76 19.43
CA GLY A 64 -2.32 19.58 18.78
C GLY A 64 -2.11 20.91 19.52
N SER A 65 -0.85 21.33 19.66
CA SER A 65 -0.47 22.65 20.13
C SER A 65 0.75 23.18 19.36
N LYS A 66 1.15 24.43 19.63
CA LYS A 66 2.33 25.05 19.01
C LYS A 66 3.63 24.26 19.24
N TYR A 67 3.76 23.55 20.36
CA TYR A 67 5.01 22.92 20.79
C TYR A 67 4.91 21.42 21.00
N VAL A 68 3.69 20.90 21.22
CA VAL A 68 3.48 19.49 21.55
C VAL A 68 2.22 18.98 20.86
N ASP A 69 2.35 17.85 20.18
CA ASP A 69 1.21 17.03 19.74
C ASP A 69 1.20 15.72 20.53
N ALA A 70 0.03 15.19 20.78
CA ALA A 70 -0.15 13.86 21.34
C ALA A 70 -1.31 13.16 20.66
N GLY A 71 -1.21 11.86 20.49
CA GLY A 71 -2.29 11.07 19.89
C GLY A 71 -2.42 9.71 20.52
N ALA A 72 -3.64 9.17 20.43
CA ALA A 72 -3.93 7.81 20.84
C ALA A 72 -5.03 7.22 19.94
N ARG A 73 -4.92 5.92 19.65
CA ARG A 73 -5.92 5.16 18.89
C ARG A 73 -6.46 4.05 19.76
N PHE A 74 -7.78 4.01 19.87
CA PHE A 74 -8.51 2.85 20.38
C PHE A 74 -8.97 1.99 19.20
N GLU A 75 -8.75 0.69 19.30
CA GLU A 75 -9.18 -0.30 18.31
C GLU A 75 -10.08 -1.34 18.96
N PHE A 76 -11.16 -1.71 18.28
CA PHE A 76 -12.05 -2.79 18.68
C PHE A 76 -12.24 -3.73 17.47
N LEU A 77 -11.51 -4.85 17.51
CA LEU A 77 -11.46 -5.90 16.52
C LEU A 77 -11.77 -7.26 17.20
N LYS A 78 -12.74 -7.26 18.11
CA LYS A 78 -13.06 -8.49 18.87
C LYS A 78 -13.52 -9.63 17.97
N TYR A 79 -14.18 -9.27 16.88
CA TYR A 79 -14.60 -10.17 15.81
C TYR A 79 -14.23 -9.51 14.47
N PRO A 80 -12.96 -9.66 14.02
CA PRO A 80 -12.49 -8.92 12.86
C PRO A 80 -13.21 -9.33 11.57
N LEU A 81 -13.29 -8.40 10.63
CA LEU A 81 -13.85 -8.64 9.30
C LEU A 81 -13.08 -9.72 8.53
N PRO A 82 -13.72 -10.43 7.58
CA PRO A 82 -13.10 -11.47 6.79
C PRO A 82 -11.83 -11.01 6.09
N GLY A 83 -10.83 -11.90 6.01
CA GLY A 83 -9.51 -11.61 5.44
C GLY A 83 -8.52 -10.95 6.42
N TYR A 84 -8.94 -10.53 7.62
CA TYR A 84 -8.01 -10.18 8.68
C TYR A 84 -7.42 -11.44 9.31
N GLU A 85 -6.12 -11.40 9.65
CA GLU A 85 -5.47 -12.51 10.34
C GLU A 85 -6.09 -12.69 11.74
N PRO A 86 -6.28 -13.95 12.22
CA PRO A 86 -6.93 -14.22 13.52
C PRO A 86 -6.28 -13.52 14.72
N ASP A 87 -4.97 -13.26 14.64
CA ASP A 87 -4.18 -12.59 15.67
C ASP A 87 -4.59 -11.12 15.90
N PHE A 88 -5.38 -10.51 14.99
CA PHE A 88 -5.99 -9.20 15.22
C PHE A 88 -7.16 -9.23 16.21
N LYS A 89 -7.68 -10.42 16.57
CA LYS A 89 -8.80 -10.52 17.51
C LYS A 89 -8.45 -9.88 18.85
N GLY A 90 -9.15 -8.79 19.22
CA GLY A 90 -8.89 -8.08 20.45
C GLY A 90 -9.47 -6.67 20.49
N TRP A 91 -9.12 -5.92 21.53
CA TRP A 91 -9.42 -4.50 21.66
C TRP A 91 -8.45 -3.82 22.63
N GLY A 92 -8.25 -2.52 22.47
CA GLY A 92 -7.36 -1.76 23.34
C GLY A 92 -6.85 -0.47 22.72
N VAL A 93 -5.74 0.05 23.23
CA VAL A 93 -5.03 1.23 22.76
C VAL A 93 -3.64 0.82 22.26
N PRO A 94 -3.54 0.26 21.05
CA PRO A 94 -2.27 -0.26 20.54
C PRO A 94 -1.33 0.81 20.00
N HIS A 95 -1.81 2.03 19.75
CA HIS A 95 -1.03 3.14 19.20
C HIS A 95 -1.22 4.40 20.04
N PHE A 96 -0.12 5.00 20.49
CA PHE A 96 -0.09 6.29 21.17
C PHE A 96 1.28 6.97 21.04
N TYR A 97 1.30 8.30 20.96
CA TYR A 97 2.55 9.07 20.84
C TYR A 97 2.47 10.43 21.50
N VAL A 98 3.64 10.96 21.79
CA VAL A 98 3.85 12.37 22.12
C VAL A 98 4.99 12.90 21.24
N LYS A 99 4.75 14.05 20.61
CA LYS A 99 5.69 14.70 19.70
C LYS A 99 5.90 16.15 20.10
N GLY A 100 7.14 16.51 20.36
CA GLY A 100 7.55 17.86 20.68
C GLY A 100 8.17 18.56 19.47
N HIS A 101 7.85 19.84 19.26
CA HIS A 101 8.43 20.67 18.21
C HIS A 101 9.07 21.91 18.81
N TYR A 102 10.35 22.11 18.53
CA TYR A 102 11.02 23.33 18.92
C TYR A 102 12.04 23.77 17.88
N LYS A 103 11.81 24.94 17.26
CA LYS A 103 12.63 25.46 16.16
C LYS A 103 12.81 24.39 15.06
N ASN A 104 14.04 23.92 14.88
CA ASN A 104 14.46 23.01 13.82
C ASN A 104 14.47 21.54 14.26
N VAL A 105 13.98 21.24 15.46
CA VAL A 105 13.99 19.90 16.04
C VAL A 105 12.56 19.40 16.28
N GLU A 106 12.29 18.18 15.87
CA GLU A 106 11.09 17.41 16.22
C GLU A 106 11.52 16.13 16.94
N LEU A 107 10.94 15.85 18.09
CA LEU A 107 11.16 14.64 18.88
C LEU A 107 9.85 13.90 19.07
N THR A 108 9.81 12.62 18.70
CA THR A 108 8.65 11.76 18.92
C THR A 108 9.02 10.63 19.87
N ALA A 109 8.17 10.38 20.86
CA ALA A 109 8.22 9.22 21.75
C ALA A 109 6.89 8.47 21.71
N GLY A 110 6.94 7.15 21.67
CA GLY A 110 5.78 6.29 21.51
C GLY A 110 5.72 5.65 20.12
N ASP A 111 4.56 5.50 19.55
CA ASP A 111 4.36 4.90 18.23
C ASP A 111 4.49 5.94 17.13
N TYR A 112 5.19 5.60 16.05
CA TYR A 112 5.36 6.47 14.90
C TYR A 112 5.53 5.67 13.61
N TYR A 113 5.21 6.35 12.50
CA TYR A 113 5.48 5.88 11.15
C TYR A 113 6.62 6.70 10.56
N GLU A 114 7.46 6.07 9.74
CA GLU A 114 8.53 6.75 9.02
C GLU A 114 8.85 6.02 7.71
N GLN A 115 9.31 6.78 6.74
CA GLN A 115 9.79 6.30 5.47
C GLN A 115 11.11 6.98 5.10
N PHE A 116 12.07 6.19 4.60
CA PHE A 116 13.32 6.66 4.02
C PHE A 116 13.31 6.40 2.51
N GLY A 117 13.57 7.43 1.70
CA GLY A 117 13.53 7.36 0.26
C GLY A 117 12.22 6.78 -0.27
N SER A 118 12.29 5.87 -1.22
CA SER A 118 11.14 5.15 -1.77
C SER A 118 10.61 4.02 -0.87
N GLY A 119 11.23 3.84 0.31
CA GLY A 119 10.83 2.82 1.28
C GLY A 119 11.61 1.51 1.16
N PHE A 120 12.62 1.43 0.31
CA PHE A 120 13.38 0.19 0.07
C PHE A 120 14.11 -0.34 1.29
N VAL A 121 14.49 0.53 2.22
CA VAL A 121 15.15 0.15 3.48
C VAL A 121 14.28 0.34 4.70
N LEU A 122 13.36 1.32 4.67
CA LEU A 122 12.40 1.57 5.74
C LEU A 122 11.12 2.20 5.19
N ARG A 123 10.00 1.59 5.44
CA ARG A 123 8.66 2.17 5.36
C ARG A 123 7.76 1.51 6.37
N THR A 124 7.33 2.26 7.36
CA THR A 124 6.29 1.86 8.30
C THR A 124 5.04 2.71 8.07
N TYR A 125 3.89 2.08 8.06
CA TYR A 125 2.62 2.72 7.68
C TYR A 125 1.41 1.96 8.23
N GLU A 126 0.26 2.58 8.16
CA GLU A 126 -1.02 1.96 8.38
C GLU A 126 -1.80 1.88 7.07
N GLU A 127 -2.37 0.70 6.78
CA GLU A 127 -3.32 0.49 5.70
C GLU A 127 -4.42 -0.44 6.21
N ARG A 128 -5.51 0.16 6.71
CA ARG A 128 -6.61 -0.57 7.34
C ARG A 128 -7.31 -1.53 6.37
N SER A 129 -7.39 -1.18 5.09
CA SER A 129 -8.01 -2.05 4.08
C SER A 129 -7.26 -3.37 3.91
N LEU A 130 -5.95 -3.38 4.20
CA LEU A 130 -5.09 -4.56 4.16
C LEU A 130 -4.83 -5.18 5.54
N GLY A 131 -5.31 -4.57 6.63
CA GLY A 131 -4.98 -4.99 7.99
C GLY A 131 -3.49 -4.79 8.33
N ILE A 132 -2.85 -3.77 7.75
CA ILE A 132 -1.45 -3.44 8.01
C ILE A 132 -1.37 -2.28 8.99
N ASP A 133 -0.64 -2.48 10.08
CA ASP A 133 -0.14 -1.44 10.95
C ASP A 133 1.19 -1.90 11.53
N ASN A 134 2.27 -1.39 10.97
CA ASN A 134 3.64 -1.76 11.31
C ASN A 134 4.40 -0.61 11.98
N ALA A 135 3.71 0.25 12.74
CA ALA A 135 4.29 1.33 13.54
C ALA A 135 5.50 0.86 14.37
N LEU A 136 6.47 1.75 14.53
CA LEU A 136 7.58 1.55 15.45
C LEU A 136 7.27 2.23 16.79
N ARG A 137 7.37 1.49 17.89
CA ARG A 137 7.30 2.05 19.26
C ARG A 137 8.70 2.31 19.79
N GLY A 138 9.03 3.58 20.01
CA GLY A 138 10.36 3.98 20.47
C GLY A 138 10.56 5.48 20.45
N GLY A 139 11.67 5.93 19.86
CA GLY A 139 12.03 7.33 19.73
C GLY A 139 12.45 7.69 18.32
N ARG A 140 12.07 8.89 17.89
CA ARG A 140 12.41 9.46 16.57
C ARG A 140 12.81 10.93 16.74
N ILE A 141 13.84 11.35 16.03
CA ILE A 141 14.27 12.75 15.93
C ILE A 141 14.33 13.16 14.47
N VAL A 142 13.84 14.36 14.17
CA VAL A 142 14.08 15.07 12.92
C VAL A 142 14.76 16.38 13.25
N TYR A 143 15.88 16.65 12.59
CA TYR A 143 16.66 17.86 12.79
C TYR A 143 16.98 18.52 11.45
N LYS A 144 16.65 19.81 11.34
CA LYS A 144 16.92 20.64 10.17
C LYS A 144 17.95 21.72 10.51
N PRO A 145 19.26 21.39 10.49
CA PRO A 145 20.33 22.31 10.93
C PRO A 145 20.34 23.61 10.13
N VAL A 146 20.18 23.52 8.83
CA VAL A 146 20.13 24.64 7.89
C VAL A 146 19.07 24.38 6.82
N SER A 147 18.69 25.41 6.07
CA SER A 147 17.81 25.23 4.92
C SER A 147 18.41 24.24 3.93
N GLY A 148 17.60 23.34 3.40
CA GLY A 148 18.02 22.30 2.46
C GLY A 148 18.63 21.05 3.10
N VAL A 149 18.86 20.98 4.41
CA VAL A 149 19.38 19.77 5.09
C VAL A 149 18.37 19.23 6.06
N THR A 150 17.99 17.97 5.90
CA THR A 150 17.14 17.23 6.83
C THR A 150 17.89 15.99 7.32
N LEU A 151 17.99 15.83 8.63
CA LEU A 151 18.55 14.66 9.30
C LEU A 151 17.45 13.98 10.09
N LYS A 152 17.36 12.66 9.97
CA LYS A 152 16.44 11.85 10.77
C LYS A 152 17.20 10.72 11.46
N ALA A 153 16.81 10.39 12.69
CA ALA A 153 17.26 9.19 13.36
C ALA A 153 16.11 8.59 14.17
N LEU A 154 16.09 7.27 14.25
CA LEU A 154 15.02 6.56 14.93
C LEU A 154 15.49 5.23 15.52
N THR A 155 14.75 4.77 16.52
CA THR A 155 14.89 3.42 17.05
C THR A 155 13.56 3.00 17.68
N GLY A 156 13.17 1.74 17.45
CA GLY A 156 11.91 1.22 18.00
C GLY A 156 11.71 -0.26 17.73
N LYS A 157 10.70 -0.81 18.39
CA LYS A 157 10.19 -2.15 18.14
C LYS A 157 8.93 -2.07 17.31
N GLN A 158 8.84 -2.89 16.27
CA GLN A 158 7.71 -2.88 15.36
C GLN A 158 6.47 -3.52 15.98
N ARG A 159 5.32 -2.86 15.82
CA ARG A 159 4.01 -3.41 16.16
C ARG A 159 3.74 -4.68 15.35
N ARG A 160 3.18 -5.67 16.02
CA ARG A 160 2.61 -6.88 15.45
C ARG A 160 1.30 -7.17 16.18
N TYR A 161 0.19 -6.91 15.53
CA TYR A 161 -1.16 -7.02 16.12
C TYR A 161 -1.28 -6.21 17.44
N TRP A 162 -1.45 -6.90 18.58
CA TRP A 162 -1.54 -6.32 19.94
C TRP A 162 -0.21 -6.26 20.69
N HIS A 163 0.85 -6.78 20.09
CA HIS A 163 2.20 -6.86 20.66
C HIS A 163 3.24 -6.14 19.80
N HIS A 164 4.49 -6.26 20.18
CA HIS A 164 5.64 -5.79 19.41
C HIS A 164 6.60 -6.93 19.18
N ASN A 165 7.21 -6.96 18.00
CA ASN A 165 8.29 -7.90 17.71
C ASN A 165 9.50 -7.62 18.62
N ASP A 166 10.29 -8.67 18.93
CA ASP A 166 11.46 -8.50 19.81
C ASP A 166 12.61 -7.77 19.14
N ALA A 167 12.67 -7.80 17.81
CA ALA A 167 13.72 -7.11 17.07
C ALA A 167 13.68 -5.60 17.28
N LEU A 168 14.85 -5.01 17.49
CA LEU A 168 15.04 -3.57 17.50
C LEU A 168 15.41 -3.10 16.10
N VAL A 169 14.63 -2.16 15.57
CA VAL A 169 14.89 -1.47 14.30
C VAL A 169 15.45 -0.10 14.62
N SER A 170 16.61 0.24 14.06
CA SER A 170 17.24 1.54 14.20
C SER A 170 17.62 2.08 12.84
N GLY A 171 17.55 3.38 12.63
CA GLY A 171 17.84 3.96 11.32
C GLY A 171 18.24 5.42 11.39
N ALA A 172 18.93 5.86 10.35
CA ALA A 172 19.29 7.25 10.11
C ALA A 172 19.13 7.58 8.63
N ASP A 173 18.73 8.81 8.34
CA ASP A 173 18.50 9.34 7.00
C ASP A 173 19.02 10.76 6.90
N ILE A 174 19.60 11.09 5.75
CA ILE A 174 20.02 12.44 5.39
C ILE A 174 19.48 12.82 4.02
N GLU A 175 18.95 14.03 3.90
CA GLU A 175 18.57 14.64 2.62
C GLU A 175 19.18 16.03 2.51
N VAL A 176 19.74 16.35 1.33
CA VAL A 176 20.39 17.63 1.02
C VAL A 176 19.86 18.16 -0.30
N GLY A 177 19.14 19.28 -0.26
CA GLY A 177 18.71 20.06 -1.42
C GLY A 177 19.81 21.01 -1.88
N LEU A 178 20.44 20.71 -3.01
CA LEU A 178 21.63 21.44 -3.49
C LEU A 178 21.30 22.87 -3.94
N GLU A 179 20.10 23.14 -4.37
CA GLU A 179 19.64 24.48 -4.77
C GLU A 179 19.72 25.50 -3.63
N GLN A 180 19.71 25.05 -2.37
CA GLN A 180 19.87 25.92 -1.20
C GLN A 180 21.34 26.40 -1.02
N PHE A 181 22.30 25.75 -1.67
CA PHE A 181 23.73 26.04 -1.57
C PHE A 181 24.32 26.53 -2.89
N ILE A 182 23.70 26.18 -4.04
CA ILE A 182 24.18 26.49 -5.38
C ILE A 182 23.20 27.42 -6.07
N LYS A 183 23.47 28.74 -6.01
CA LYS A 183 22.59 29.79 -6.57
C LYS A 183 22.28 29.61 -8.07
N ALA A 184 23.16 28.98 -8.83
CA ALA A 184 22.93 28.70 -10.25
C ALA A 184 21.76 27.72 -10.46
N LEU A 185 21.57 26.76 -9.56
CA LEU A 185 20.44 25.83 -9.63
C LEU A 185 19.13 26.56 -9.35
N GLU A 186 19.09 27.38 -8.30
CA GLU A 186 17.93 28.20 -7.94
C GLU A 186 17.54 29.15 -9.08
N ALA A 187 18.53 29.82 -9.70
CA ALA A 187 18.30 30.76 -10.81
C ALA A 187 17.72 30.09 -12.07
N HIS A 188 17.91 28.78 -12.24
CA HIS A 188 17.39 27.99 -13.34
C HIS A 188 16.18 27.11 -12.97
N ASP A 189 15.54 27.34 -11.82
CA ASP A 189 14.41 26.53 -11.34
C ASP A 189 14.72 25.02 -11.33
N THR A 190 15.97 24.69 -10.94
CA THR A 190 16.48 23.32 -10.91
C THR A 190 16.67 22.90 -9.46
N HIS A 191 15.95 21.87 -9.05
CA HIS A 191 16.06 21.31 -7.72
C HIS A 191 16.73 19.95 -7.78
N ILE A 192 17.79 19.78 -6.99
CA ILE A 192 18.54 18.52 -6.90
C ILE A 192 18.62 18.12 -5.43
N THR A 193 17.95 17.05 -5.06
CA THR A 193 18.03 16.48 -3.72
C THR A 193 18.86 15.20 -3.75
N LEU A 194 19.91 15.16 -2.92
CA LEU A 194 20.68 13.95 -2.64
C LEU A 194 20.22 13.37 -1.32
N GLY A 195 20.04 12.06 -1.26
CA GLY A 195 19.65 11.38 -0.02
C GLY A 195 20.45 10.10 0.21
N GLY A 196 20.55 9.71 1.46
CA GLY A 196 21.15 8.45 1.86
C GLY A 196 20.61 7.99 3.21
N SER A 197 20.37 6.70 3.34
CA SER A 197 19.81 6.12 4.55
C SER A 197 20.56 4.87 4.98
N TRP A 198 20.47 4.59 6.27
CA TRP A 198 20.93 3.34 6.86
C TRP A 198 19.89 2.83 7.84
N VAL A 199 19.63 1.53 7.81
CA VAL A 199 18.71 0.84 8.72
C VAL A 199 19.38 -0.43 9.23
N ASN A 200 19.28 -0.68 10.52
CA ASN A 200 19.74 -1.88 11.19
C ASN A 200 18.56 -2.60 11.87
N LYS A 201 18.48 -3.88 11.65
CA LYS A 201 17.64 -4.79 12.43
C LYS A 201 18.53 -5.60 13.37
N HIS A 202 18.26 -5.54 14.67
CA HIS A 202 18.85 -6.43 15.67
C HIS A 202 17.81 -7.43 16.15
N GLU A 203 17.91 -8.67 15.71
CA GLU A 203 17.00 -9.77 16.06
C GLU A 203 17.79 -10.89 16.78
N LYS A 204 17.35 -11.25 17.98
CA LYS A 204 17.96 -12.35 18.74
C LYS A 204 17.70 -13.68 18.05
N THR A 205 18.73 -14.53 17.96
CA THR A 205 18.69 -15.78 17.20
C THR A 205 17.94 -16.94 17.88
N ASN A 206 17.49 -16.75 19.11
CA ASN A 206 16.92 -17.84 19.92
C ASN A 206 15.39 -17.99 19.80
N ALA A 207 14.69 -17.03 19.18
CA ALA A 207 13.24 -17.07 19.10
C ALA A 207 12.73 -18.12 18.10
N ASP A 208 13.44 -18.30 16.97
CA ASP A 208 13.06 -19.21 15.88
C ASP A 208 14.30 -20.05 15.47
N ALA A 209 14.40 -21.27 15.98
CA ALA A 209 15.45 -22.20 15.57
C ALA A 209 15.10 -22.82 14.22
N ILE A 210 15.88 -22.52 13.19
CA ILE A 210 15.71 -23.09 11.85
C ILE A 210 16.72 -24.20 11.66
N PHE A 211 16.23 -25.41 11.38
CA PHE A 211 17.03 -26.59 11.16
C PHE A 211 17.12 -26.93 9.68
N VAL A 212 18.32 -27.24 9.21
CA VAL A 212 18.55 -27.75 7.85
C VAL A 212 18.22 -29.25 7.79
N ASP A 213 18.57 -29.96 8.86
CA ASP A 213 18.29 -31.36 9.09
C ASP A 213 18.12 -31.63 10.60
N ALA A 214 17.95 -32.89 10.99
CA ALA A 214 17.70 -33.29 12.38
C ALA A 214 18.81 -32.87 13.38
N THR A 215 20.01 -32.55 12.90
CA THR A 215 21.20 -32.29 13.71
C THR A 215 21.82 -30.90 13.50
N HIS A 216 21.53 -30.24 12.39
CA HIS A 216 22.15 -28.97 12.01
C HIS A 216 21.15 -27.81 12.06
N LYS A 217 21.44 -26.86 12.94
CA LYS A 217 20.72 -25.60 13.09
C LYS A 217 21.45 -24.47 12.34
N LEU A 218 20.70 -23.59 11.65
CA LEU A 218 21.29 -22.41 11.02
C LEU A 218 21.85 -21.42 12.06
N ASN A 219 23.05 -20.91 11.80
CA ASN A 219 23.63 -19.81 12.54
C ASN A 219 23.18 -18.48 11.91
N LEU A 220 22.02 -17.99 12.33
CA LEU A 220 21.39 -16.81 11.76
C LEU A 220 22.06 -15.52 12.22
N PRO A 221 22.24 -14.52 11.34
CA PRO A 221 22.82 -13.24 11.70
C PRO A 221 21.92 -12.49 12.69
N LYS A 222 22.53 -11.93 13.78
CA LYS A 222 21.83 -11.13 14.77
C LYS A 222 21.55 -9.71 14.27
N TYR A 223 22.43 -9.21 13.40
CA TYR A 223 22.36 -7.86 12.83
C TYR A 223 22.22 -7.97 11.32
N VAL A 224 21.24 -7.27 10.80
CA VAL A 224 21.04 -7.08 9.36
C VAL A 224 21.02 -5.61 9.08
N ASN A 225 21.87 -5.17 8.14
CA ASN A 225 21.98 -3.77 7.75
C ASN A 225 21.46 -3.61 6.32
N ALA A 226 20.75 -2.50 6.11
CA ALA A 226 20.33 -2.05 4.79
C ALA A 226 20.70 -0.57 4.63
N TRP A 227 21.06 -0.15 3.43
CA TRP A 227 21.35 1.25 3.10
C TRP A 227 20.87 1.56 1.69
N ASP A 228 20.53 2.82 1.47
CA ASP A 228 20.24 3.37 0.17
C ASP A 228 21.02 4.64 -0.13
N ALA A 229 21.11 4.95 -1.43
CA ALA A 229 21.53 6.24 -1.94
C ALA A 229 20.57 6.64 -3.06
N ARG A 230 20.16 7.92 -3.06
CA ARG A 230 19.17 8.43 -4.01
C ARG A 230 19.49 9.83 -4.51
N VAL A 231 19.05 10.10 -5.72
CA VAL A 231 19.07 11.43 -6.32
C VAL A 231 17.70 11.73 -6.93
N ASN A 232 17.17 12.89 -6.60
CA ASN A 232 15.96 13.43 -7.19
C ASN A 232 16.31 14.75 -7.89
N VAL A 233 15.95 14.87 -9.18
CA VAL A 233 16.18 16.06 -9.99
C VAL A 233 14.83 16.52 -10.54
N THR A 234 14.49 17.80 -10.33
CA THR A 234 13.34 18.43 -10.99
C THR A 234 13.79 19.68 -11.73
N TYR A 235 13.31 19.82 -12.97
CA TYR A 235 13.59 20.98 -13.81
C TYR A 235 12.35 21.28 -14.67
N GLY A 236 11.71 22.42 -14.41
CA GLY A 236 10.46 22.77 -15.07
C GLY A 236 9.42 21.65 -14.94
N GLY A 237 8.97 21.08 -16.07
CA GLY A 237 8.03 19.96 -16.09
C GLY A 237 8.66 18.57 -15.98
N PHE A 238 9.97 18.46 -15.93
CA PHE A 238 10.72 17.20 -15.88
C PHE A 238 11.06 16.82 -14.44
N SER A 239 10.93 15.52 -14.10
CA SER A 239 11.39 14.95 -12.83
C SER A 239 12.10 13.62 -13.09
N LEU A 240 13.17 13.39 -12.36
CA LEU A 240 13.96 12.16 -12.36
C LEU A 240 14.26 11.74 -10.92
N LEU A 241 13.94 10.50 -10.57
CA LEU A 241 14.35 9.86 -9.33
C LEU A 241 15.13 8.60 -9.66
N ALA A 242 16.36 8.49 -9.18
CA ALA A 242 17.14 7.27 -9.19
C ALA A 242 17.51 6.88 -7.75
N GLU A 243 17.30 5.62 -7.42
CA GLU A 243 17.59 5.09 -6.07
C GLU A 243 18.19 3.69 -6.19
N TYR A 244 19.21 3.44 -5.40
CA TYR A 244 19.83 2.12 -5.24
C TYR A 244 19.91 1.79 -3.76
N ALA A 245 19.44 0.58 -3.40
CA ALA A 245 19.56 0.08 -2.04
C ALA A 245 20.16 -1.33 -2.00
N GLN A 246 20.81 -1.64 -0.88
CA GLN A 246 21.42 -2.94 -0.62
C GLN A 246 21.15 -3.37 0.82
N LYS A 247 20.99 -4.69 1.01
CA LYS A 247 20.81 -5.34 2.30
C LYS A 247 21.84 -6.44 2.49
N THR A 248 22.40 -6.57 3.70
CA THR A 248 23.25 -7.70 4.07
C THR A 248 22.46 -9.00 4.11
N GLN A 249 23.13 -10.12 4.31
CA GLN A 249 22.50 -11.43 4.45
C GLN A 249 21.39 -11.43 5.49
N ASP A 250 20.21 -11.88 5.10
CA ASP A 250 19.02 -11.93 5.97
C ASP A 250 18.20 -13.21 5.65
N PRO A 251 18.68 -14.39 6.07
CA PRO A 251 17.92 -15.63 5.93
C PRO A 251 16.55 -15.49 6.60
N SER A 252 15.48 -15.68 5.83
CA SER A 252 14.10 -15.47 6.27
C SER A 252 13.15 -16.43 5.56
N PHE A 253 11.93 -16.52 6.02
CA PHE A 253 10.88 -17.33 5.40
C PHE A 253 10.71 -16.99 3.90
N ASP A 254 10.69 -15.69 3.55
CA ASP A 254 10.46 -15.25 2.18
C ASP A 254 11.51 -15.78 1.19
N ASN A 255 12.77 -15.90 1.62
CA ASN A 255 13.85 -16.34 0.74
C ASN A 255 14.28 -17.80 0.97
N GLY A 256 13.46 -18.63 1.66
CA GLY A 256 13.80 -20.01 1.96
C GLY A 256 15.05 -20.17 2.83
N TYR A 257 15.34 -19.18 3.68
CA TYR A 257 16.49 -19.16 4.61
C TYR A 257 17.86 -19.29 3.96
N HIS A 258 18.05 -18.73 2.77
CA HIS A 258 19.39 -18.63 2.16
C HIS A 258 20.13 -17.35 2.61
N PHE A 259 21.46 -17.35 2.51
CA PHE A 259 22.35 -16.26 2.91
C PHE A 259 22.70 -15.30 1.77
N GLY A 260 21.88 -15.18 0.74
CA GLY A 260 22.04 -14.17 -0.31
C GLY A 260 21.90 -12.76 0.23
N LYS A 261 22.60 -11.80 -0.41
CA LYS A 261 22.42 -10.36 -0.16
C LYS A 261 21.25 -9.85 -0.98
N GLY A 262 20.54 -8.85 -0.44
CA GLY A 262 19.48 -8.17 -1.18
C GLY A 262 19.98 -6.91 -1.88
N ASN A 263 19.38 -6.57 -3.03
CA ASN A 263 19.59 -5.31 -3.71
C ASN A 263 18.34 -4.85 -4.46
N VAL A 264 18.21 -3.53 -4.65
CA VAL A 264 17.19 -2.94 -5.54
C VAL A 264 17.77 -1.72 -6.23
N ALA A 265 17.49 -1.60 -7.53
CA ALA A 265 17.78 -0.44 -8.34
C ALA A 265 16.50 0.07 -8.98
N MET A 266 16.26 1.37 -8.92
CA MET A 266 15.07 2.03 -9.44
C MET A 266 15.44 3.27 -10.24
N LEU A 267 14.73 3.48 -11.34
CA LEU A 267 14.72 4.71 -12.10
C LEU A 267 13.26 5.09 -12.38
N SER A 268 12.88 6.30 -12.03
CA SER A 268 11.57 6.87 -12.33
C SER A 268 11.78 8.24 -12.99
N THR A 269 11.19 8.46 -14.16
CA THR A 269 11.23 9.74 -14.83
C THR A 269 9.84 10.15 -15.26
N SER A 270 9.52 11.42 -15.11
CA SER A 270 8.26 11.97 -15.57
C SER A 270 8.46 13.32 -16.26
N TYR A 271 7.55 13.59 -17.19
CA TYR A 271 7.42 14.91 -17.80
C TYR A 271 5.96 15.34 -17.81
N SER A 272 5.70 16.53 -17.37
CA SER A 272 4.33 17.07 -17.30
C SER A 272 4.30 18.50 -17.81
N GLN A 273 3.37 18.77 -18.73
CA GLN A 273 3.01 20.11 -19.17
C GLN A 273 1.49 20.21 -19.35
N LYS A 274 0.99 21.40 -19.56
CA LYS A 274 -0.46 21.61 -19.73
C LYS A 274 -1.04 20.73 -20.83
N GLY A 275 -1.82 19.74 -20.44
CA GLY A 275 -2.51 18.82 -21.34
C GLY A 275 -1.72 17.59 -21.79
N MET A 276 -0.51 17.38 -21.28
CA MET A 276 0.29 16.17 -21.56
C MET A 276 1.07 15.76 -20.32
N SER A 277 1.12 14.45 -20.07
CA SER A 277 1.96 13.82 -19.04
C SER A 277 2.56 12.52 -19.55
N VAL A 278 3.78 12.24 -19.13
CA VAL A 278 4.50 10.99 -19.40
C VAL A 278 5.14 10.53 -18.10
N LEU A 279 5.04 9.25 -17.77
CA LEU A 279 5.76 8.59 -16.69
C LEU A 279 6.42 7.35 -17.25
N LEU A 280 7.71 7.16 -16.95
CA LEU A 280 8.46 5.95 -17.26
C LEU A 280 9.19 5.50 -16.00
N GLN A 281 9.01 4.24 -15.64
CA GLN A 281 9.62 3.66 -14.45
C GLN A 281 10.22 2.30 -14.76
N ALA A 282 11.35 2.00 -14.11
CA ALA A 282 11.97 0.69 -14.12
C ALA A 282 12.52 0.37 -12.73
N LYS A 283 12.30 -0.87 -12.28
CA LYS A 283 12.82 -1.39 -11.01
C LYS A 283 13.34 -2.80 -11.22
N ARG A 284 14.52 -3.08 -10.67
CA ARG A 284 15.01 -4.43 -10.45
C ARG A 284 15.21 -4.66 -8.96
N SER A 285 14.59 -5.66 -8.41
CA SER A 285 14.80 -6.08 -7.00
C SER A 285 15.24 -7.53 -6.95
N GLU A 286 16.03 -7.89 -5.94
CA GLU A 286 16.47 -9.25 -5.64
C GLU A 286 16.72 -9.39 -4.15
N GLY A 287 16.04 -10.34 -3.48
CA GLY A 287 16.23 -10.66 -2.08
C GLY A 287 16.06 -9.48 -1.09
N MET A 288 15.24 -8.48 -1.42
CA MET A 288 15.07 -7.27 -0.62
C MET A 288 13.96 -7.35 0.42
N SER A 289 13.25 -8.48 0.55
CA SER A 289 12.33 -8.67 1.68
C SER A 289 13.05 -8.41 3.00
N PHE A 290 12.52 -7.52 3.84
CA PHE A 290 13.14 -7.12 5.10
C PHE A 290 12.07 -7.08 6.19
N ARG A 291 12.11 -8.06 7.10
CA ARG A 291 11.14 -8.22 8.18
C ARG A 291 11.79 -8.07 9.55
N SER A 292 11.07 -7.50 10.49
CA SER A 292 11.51 -7.43 11.90
C SER A 292 11.47 -8.80 12.59
N ARG A 293 10.71 -9.77 12.05
CA ARG A 293 10.72 -11.19 12.46
C ARG A 293 10.87 -12.07 11.22
N ARG A 294 11.99 -12.76 11.12
CA ARG A 294 12.39 -13.53 9.93
C ARG A 294 11.53 -14.74 9.61
N SER A 295 10.84 -15.29 10.60
CA SER A 295 9.95 -16.46 10.44
C SER A 295 8.53 -16.09 9.98
N MET A 296 8.21 -14.80 9.85
CA MET A 296 6.88 -14.34 9.44
C MET A 296 6.68 -14.42 7.94
N SER A 297 5.43 -14.67 7.56
CA SER A 297 4.92 -14.70 6.19
C SER A 297 3.82 -13.64 5.98
N GLY A 298 3.22 -13.60 4.81
CA GLY A 298 2.09 -12.71 4.50
C GLY A 298 2.48 -11.23 4.52
N THR A 299 1.57 -10.37 4.97
CA THR A 299 1.78 -8.91 5.04
C THR A 299 2.44 -8.43 6.34
N SER A 300 2.65 -9.33 7.30
CA SER A 300 3.09 -9.00 8.65
C SER A 300 4.60 -8.73 8.76
N SER A 301 4.97 -7.80 9.64
CA SER A 301 6.34 -7.56 10.09
C SER A 301 7.32 -6.98 9.05
N TYR A 302 6.87 -6.50 7.90
CA TYR A 302 7.76 -5.80 6.95
C TYR A 302 8.29 -4.49 7.55
N ILE A 303 9.61 -4.30 7.48
CA ILE A 303 10.30 -3.04 7.81
C ILE A 303 10.33 -2.13 6.59
N ASN A 304 10.49 -2.71 5.39
CA ASN A 304 10.58 -2.02 4.12
C ASN A 304 9.33 -2.22 3.26
N HIS A 305 9.33 -1.57 2.11
CA HIS A 305 8.29 -1.69 1.10
C HIS A 305 8.92 -1.73 -0.29
N LEU A 306 8.45 -2.65 -1.12
CA LEU A 306 8.83 -2.76 -2.52
C LEU A 306 7.58 -2.46 -3.36
N PRO A 307 7.40 -1.23 -3.86
CA PRO A 307 6.22 -0.89 -4.64
C PRO A 307 6.15 -1.72 -5.92
N ALA A 308 4.98 -2.18 -6.29
CA ALA A 308 4.73 -2.67 -7.63
C ALA A 308 4.85 -1.51 -8.62
N PHE A 309 5.45 -1.73 -9.77
CA PHE A 309 5.41 -0.78 -10.89
C PHE A 309 4.33 -1.26 -11.84
N THR A 310 3.09 -1.21 -11.35
CA THR A 310 1.86 -1.54 -12.06
C THR A 310 0.84 -0.44 -11.80
N HIS A 311 -0.07 -0.24 -12.74
CA HIS A 311 -1.16 0.71 -12.56
C HIS A 311 -2.24 0.14 -11.63
N ASP A 312 -2.63 0.89 -10.59
CA ASP A 312 -3.72 0.49 -9.70
C ASP A 312 -5.06 0.68 -10.42
N GLN A 313 -5.69 -0.42 -10.79
CA GLN A 313 -6.98 -0.42 -11.49
C GLN A 313 -8.14 -0.18 -10.52
N THR A 314 -9.10 0.67 -10.93
CA THR A 314 -10.27 1.04 -10.11
C THR A 314 -11.57 0.37 -10.55
N TYR A 315 -11.61 -0.20 -11.74
CA TYR A 315 -12.76 -0.93 -12.27
C TYR A 315 -12.74 -2.39 -11.82
N ALA A 316 -13.90 -2.92 -11.45
CA ALA A 316 -14.01 -4.21 -10.77
C ALA A 316 -13.33 -5.38 -11.51
N LEU A 317 -13.59 -5.53 -12.83
CA LEU A 317 -12.99 -6.62 -13.60
C LEU A 317 -11.52 -6.35 -13.96
N ALA A 318 -11.12 -5.08 -14.13
CA ALA A 318 -9.72 -4.72 -14.36
C ALA A 318 -8.84 -4.89 -13.10
N ALA A 319 -9.45 -4.87 -11.92
CA ALA A 319 -8.78 -5.07 -10.64
C ALA A 319 -8.91 -6.52 -10.11
N GLN A 320 -9.42 -7.46 -10.90
CA GLN A 320 -9.69 -8.83 -10.45
C GLN A 320 -8.39 -9.64 -10.23
N TYR A 321 -7.36 -9.39 -11.04
CA TYR A 321 -6.05 -10.04 -10.94
C TYR A 321 -4.94 -9.02 -10.64
N PRO A 322 -4.90 -8.47 -9.42
CA PRO A 322 -3.95 -7.43 -9.06
C PRO A 322 -2.56 -8.03 -8.81
N TYR A 323 -1.51 -7.30 -9.19
CA TYR A 323 -0.14 -7.78 -9.01
C TYR A 323 0.40 -7.45 -7.61
N ALA A 324 0.87 -8.48 -6.90
CA ALA A 324 1.68 -8.34 -5.68
C ALA A 324 3.17 -8.41 -6.03
N THR A 325 3.97 -7.47 -5.52
CA THR A 325 5.43 -7.47 -5.71
C THR A 325 6.05 -8.77 -5.19
N ASN A 326 6.87 -9.44 -6.01
CA ASN A 326 7.56 -10.65 -5.60
C ASN A 326 8.71 -10.32 -4.64
N PRO A 327 8.70 -10.79 -3.38
CA PRO A 327 9.71 -10.48 -2.39
C PRO A 327 11.10 -11.06 -2.74
N ASN A 328 11.16 -12.11 -3.56
CA ASN A 328 12.39 -12.78 -3.94
C ASN A 328 13.13 -12.04 -5.07
N GLY A 329 12.39 -11.40 -5.97
CA GLY A 329 12.98 -10.55 -6.98
C GLY A 329 12.20 -10.50 -8.29
N GLU A 330 12.33 -9.37 -8.96
CA GLU A 330 11.66 -9.09 -10.23
C GLU A 330 12.32 -7.95 -10.99
N TRP A 331 12.05 -7.91 -12.28
CA TRP A 331 12.11 -6.72 -13.11
C TRP A 331 10.68 -6.18 -13.31
N ALA A 332 10.48 -4.90 -13.02
CA ALA A 332 9.18 -4.25 -13.22
C ALA A 332 9.36 -2.96 -14.02
N PHE A 333 8.51 -2.77 -15.02
CA PHE A 333 8.48 -1.60 -15.90
C PHE A 333 7.07 -1.04 -15.95
N GLN A 334 6.95 0.28 -15.89
CA GLN A 334 5.70 1.00 -16.06
C GLN A 334 5.89 2.19 -16.98
N ALA A 335 4.95 2.38 -17.88
CA ALA A 335 4.88 3.56 -18.74
C ALA A 335 3.45 4.09 -18.76
N GLU A 336 3.28 5.37 -18.48
CA GLU A 336 1.99 6.06 -18.58
C GLU A 336 2.11 7.25 -19.51
N PHE A 337 1.10 7.45 -20.32
CA PHE A 337 0.96 8.62 -21.18
C PHE A 337 -0.45 9.20 -21.07
N GLY A 338 -0.55 10.47 -20.76
CA GLY A 338 -1.80 11.22 -20.71
C GLY A 338 -1.79 12.38 -21.67
N TYR A 339 -2.87 12.53 -22.45
CA TYR A 339 -3.02 13.65 -23.37
C TYR A 339 -4.45 14.20 -23.37
N SER A 340 -4.56 15.52 -23.29
CA SER A 340 -5.84 16.24 -23.35
C SER A 340 -5.97 17.03 -24.66
N PHE A 341 -6.74 16.52 -25.61
CA PHE A 341 -7.05 17.21 -26.85
C PHE A 341 -7.83 18.49 -26.57
N LYS A 342 -7.38 19.60 -27.11
CA LYS A 342 -7.98 20.92 -26.89
C LYS A 342 -9.42 20.96 -27.43
N LYS A 343 -10.28 21.72 -26.75
CA LYS A 343 -11.64 22.03 -27.22
C LYS A 343 -11.59 22.74 -28.57
N GLY A 344 -12.55 22.44 -29.45
CA GLY A 344 -12.64 23.03 -30.80
C GLY A 344 -11.77 22.33 -31.86
N THR A 345 -10.94 21.33 -31.49
CA THR A 345 -10.20 20.52 -32.48
C THR A 345 -11.00 19.30 -32.91
N THR A 346 -10.62 18.67 -34.04
CA THR A 346 -11.32 17.48 -34.58
C THR A 346 -11.39 16.35 -33.55
N LEU A 347 -10.30 16.04 -32.85
CA LEU A 347 -10.28 14.98 -31.80
C LEU A 347 -10.83 15.48 -30.48
N GLY A 348 -10.62 16.75 -30.10
CA GLY A 348 -11.11 17.32 -28.86
C GLY A 348 -12.60 17.57 -28.84
N GLY A 349 -13.20 17.88 -29.98
CA GLY A 349 -14.61 18.26 -30.07
C GLY A 349 -14.94 19.50 -29.25
N LYS A 350 -16.24 19.73 -28.98
CA LYS A 350 -16.72 20.93 -28.26
C LYS A 350 -16.22 21.05 -26.80
N TYR A 351 -16.04 19.90 -26.12
CA TYR A 351 -15.78 19.89 -24.68
C TYR A 351 -14.39 19.36 -24.28
N GLY A 352 -13.60 18.90 -25.26
CA GLY A 352 -12.32 18.25 -25.05
C GLY A 352 -12.45 16.72 -24.94
N THR A 353 -11.35 16.02 -25.22
CA THR A 353 -11.21 14.57 -25.08
C THR A 353 -9.89 14.31 -24.36
N LYS A 354 -9.87 13.37 -23.41
CA LYS A 354 -8.64 12.92 -22.77
C LYS A 354 -8.36 11.49 -23.21
N LEU A 355 -7.07 11.23 -23.48
CA LEU A 355 -6.52 9.92 -23.77
C LEU A 355 -5.56 9.57 -22.65
N LYS A 356 -5.66 8.36 -22.10
CA LYS A 356 -4.67 7.77 -21.23
C LYS A 356 -4.24 6.43 -21.82
N PHE A 357 -2.97 6.16 -21.71
CA PHE A 357 -2.36 4.88 -22.04
C PHE A 357 -1.50 4.46 -20.86
N ASN A 358 -1.59 3.19 -20.49
CA ASN A 358 -0.76 2.57 -19.49
C ASN A 358 -0.20 1.24 -19.99
N LEU A 359 1.04 0.96 -19.61
CA LEU A 359 1.72 -0.30 -19.78
C LEU A 359 2.41 -0.65 -18.48
N SER A 360 2.09 -1.80 -17.92
CA SER A 360 2.86 -2.42 -16.84
C SER A 360 3.40 -3.76 -17.34
N HIS A 361 4.67 -4.06 -17.04
CA HIS A 361 5.28 -5.32 -17.42
C HIS A 361 6.26 -5.79 -16.35
N VAL A 362 5.96 -6.95 -15.76
CA VAL A 362 6.77 -7.54 -14.69
C VAL A 362 7.27 -8.91 -15.10
N ARG A 363 8.56 -9.14 -14.88
CA ARG A 363 9.22 -10.41 -15.18
C ARG A 363 10.06 -10.89 -13.99
N GLY A 364 10.15 -12.19 -13.84
CA GLY A 364 11.08 -12.81 -12.90
C GLY A 364 12.54 -12.55 -13.23
N LEU A 365 13.41 -12.89 -12.31
CA LEU A 365 14.86 -12.91 -12.54
C LEU A 365 15.26 -14.25 -13.19
N ASP A 366 16.35 -14.24 -13.97
CA ASP A 366 16.96 -15.46 -14.49
C ASP A 366 18.05 -15.94 -13.53
N TYR A 367 17.82 -17.09 -12.92
CA TYR A 367 18.73 -17.75 -11.97
C TYR A 367 19.46 -18.93 -12.63
N ASP A 368 20.01 -18.73 -13.83
CA ASP A 368 20.77 -19.75 -14.59
C ASP A 368 19.97 -21.06 -14.82
N GLY A 369 18.70 -20.90 -15.21
CA GLY A 369 17.78 -22.01 -15.55
C GLY A 369 16.96 -22.57 -14.37
N VAL A 370 17.14 -22.07 -13.17
CA VAL A 370 16.27 -22.40 -12.02
C VAL A 370 15.05 -21.48 -12.05
N LYS A 371 13.85 -22.05 -12.20
CA LYS A 371 12.63 -21.26 -12.32
C LYS A 371 12.21 -20.60 -11.00
N ASP A 372 12.25 -21.34 -9.91
CA ASP A 372 11.91 -20.86 -8.57
C ASP A 372 12.91 -21.43 -7.55
N PRO A 373 13.97 -20.65 -7.24
CA PRO A 373 14.98 -21.07 -6.28
C PRO A 373 14.44 -21.34 -4.87
N VAL A 374 13.35 -20.67 -4.47
CA VAL A 374 12.75 -20.82 -3.13
C VAL A 374 11.91 -22.09 -3.08
N ALA A 375 11.08 -22.33 -4.09
CA ALA A 375 10.25 -23.53 -4.17
C ALA A 375 11.05 -24.82 -4.36
N ASP A 376 12.27 -24.74 -4.93
CA ASP A 376 13.18 -25.88 -5.07
C ASP A 376 13.61 -26.49 -3.72
N GLY A 377 13.50 -25.72 -2.61
CA GLY A 377 13.71 -26.22 -1.23
C GLY A 377 15.16 -26.59 -0.89
N ARG A 378 16.08 -26.59 -1.87
CA ARG A 378 17.50 -26.95 -1.71
C ARG A 378 18.39 -25.78 -1.34
N ILE A 379 17.82 -24.59 -1.18
CA ILE A 379 18.60 -23.37 -0.92
C ILE A 379 18.79 -23.07 0.56
N ILE A 380 18.06 -23.74 1.46
CA ILE A 380 18.17 -23.54 2.91
C ILE A 380 19.61 -23.65 3.38
N GLY A 381 20.12 -22.62 4.04
CA GLY A 381 21.51 -22.57 4.53
C GLY A 381 22.57 -22.32 3.45
N SER A 382 22.21 -22.25 2.17
CA SER A 382 23.12 -21.94 1.07
C SER A 382 23.31 -20.43 0.88
N ASN A 383 24.14 -20.02 -0.08
CA ASN A 383 24.27 -18.64 -0.50
C ASN A 383 23.19 -18.22 -1.54
N GLY A 384 22.22 -19.09 -1.83
CA GLY A 384 21.21 -18.89 -2.86
C GLY A 384 21.78 -19.03 -4.29
N TYR A 385 20.94 -18.78 -5.27
CA TYR A 385 21.33 -18.74 -6.68
C TYR A 385 21.70 -17.31 -7.09
N LYS A 386 22.62 -17.19 -8.05
CA LYS A 386 22.98 -15.90 -8.63
C LYS A 386 22.06 -15.60 -9.80
N SER A 387 21.57 -14.39 -9.90
CA SER A 387 20.88 -13.88 -11.07
C SER A 387 21.80 -12.97 -11.89
N SER A 388 21.68 -13.03 -13.21
CA SER A 388 22.33 -12.08 -14.10
C SER A 388 21.57 -10.75 -14.11
N PHE A 389 22.27 -9.59 -13.95
CA PHE A 389 21.62 -8.30 -13.77
C PHE A 389 20.63 -7.95 -14.89
N PHE A 390 21.01 -8.15 -16.16
CA PHE A 390 20.17 -7.77 -17.30
C PHE A 390 19.32 -8.90 -17.89
N LYS A 391 19.47 -10.13 -17.43
CA LYS A 391 18.64 -11.24 -17.88
C LYS A 391 17.32 -11.26 -17.12
N MET A 392 16.24 -11.56 -17.83
CA MET A 392 14.89 -11.63 -17.30
C MET A 392 14.37 -13.05 -17.46
N GLY A 393 13.70 -13.55 -16.43
CA GLY A 393 12.99 -14.81 -16.41
C GLY A 393 11.64 -14.76 -17.13
N GLU A 394 10.69 -15.56 -16.68
CA GLU A 394 9.33 -15.60 -17.23
C GLU A 394 8.51 -14.34 -16.89
N THR A 395 7.44 -14.11 -17.63
CA THR A 395 6.49 -13.03 -17.36
C THR A 395 5.65 -13.38 -16.15
N TYR A 396 5.61 -12.49 -15.15
CA TYR A 396 4.75 -12.57 -13.99
C TYR A 396 3.42 -11.86 -14.23
N TYR A 397 3.51 -10.62 -14.71
CA TYR A 397 2.37 -9.76 -14.94
C TYR A 397 2.58 -8.85 -16.15
N GLN A 398 1.50 -8.54 -16.84
CA GLN A 398 1.46 -7.49 -17.85
C GLN A 398 0.06 -6.95 -17.95
N ASP A 399 -0.08 -5.63 -17.95
CA ASP A 399 -1.28 -4.95 -18.42
C ASP A 399 -0.93 -3.89 -19.48
N ILE A 400 -1.83 -3.74 -20.43
CA ILE A 400 -1.80 -2.66 -21.41
C ILE A 400 -3.22 -2.13 -21.49
N ASP A 401 -3.43 -0.87 -21.11
CA ASP A 401 -4.74 -0.27 -21.21
C ASP A 401 -4.74 1.07 -21.95
N VAL A 402 -5.86 1.34 -22.59
CA VAL A 402 -6.16 2.61 -23.26
C VAL A 402 -7.51 3.10 -22.80
N GLN A 403 -7.53 4.30 -22.23
CA GLN A 403 -8.75 4.95 -21.75
C GLN A 403 -9.01 6.24 -22.52
N ILE A 404 -10.22 6.40 -23.02
CA ILE A 404 -10.71 7.62 -23.67
C ILE A 404 -11.84 8.21 -22.82
N GLU A 405 -11.63 9.41 -22.28
CA GLU A 405 -12.66 10.18 -21.59
C GLU A 405 -13.18 11.28 -22.52
N LYS A 406 -14.47 11.24 -22.83
CA LYS A 406 -15.11 12.23 -23.70
C LYS A 406 -16.34 12.81 -23.05
N ARG A 407 -16.39 14.13 -23.09
CA ARG A 407 -17.59 14.89 -22.69
C ARG A 407 -18.38 15.28 -23.93
N PHE A 408 -19.60 14.74 -24.08
CA PHE A 408 -20.47 14.94 -25.24
C PHE A 408 -21.34 16.19 -25.08
N SER A 409 -21.79 16.45 -23.85
CA SER A 409 -22.59 17.64 -23.53
C SER A 409 -22.15 18.25 -22.17
N ARG A 410 -22.85 19.26 -21.70
CA ARG A 410 -22.65 19.78 -20.33
C ARG A 410 -23.03 18.74 -19.27
N ASP A 411 -23.96 17.86 -19.62
CA ASP A 411 -24.61 16.94 -18.69
C ASP A 411 -24.17 15.48 -18.89
N PHE A 412 -23.60 15.13 -20.06
CA PHE A 412 -23.20 13.76 -20.39
C PHE A 412 -21.70 13.63 -20.67
N SER A 413 -21.06 12.68 -19.98
CA SER A 413 -19.69 12.23 -20.23
C SER A 413 -19.62 10.71 -20.24
N LEU A 414 -18.68 10.18 -21.00
CA LEU A 414 -18.43 8.74 -21.14
C LEU A 414 -16.93 8.49 -21.07
N ILE A 415 -16.54 7.47 -20.32
CA ILE A 415 -15.21 6.86 -20.35
C ILE A 415 -15.36 5.51 -21.05
N PHE A 416 -14.51 5.27 -22.01
CA PHE A 416 -14.31 3.96 -22.62
C PHE A 416 -12.90 3.50 -22.36
N MET A 417 -12.73 2.26 -21.90
CA MET A 417 -11.42 1.67 -21.65
C MET A 417 -11.36 0.26 -22.24
N TYR A 418 -10.23 -0.05 -22.83
CA TYR A 418 -9.83 -1.41 -23.21
C TYR A 418 -8.55 -1.76 -22.47
N MET A 419 -8.51 -2.96 -21.89
CA MET A 419 -7.34 -3.50 -21.22
C MET A 419 -7.04 -4.91 -21.72
N ASN A 420 -5.77 -5.19 -21.99
CA ASN A 420 -5.23 -6.55 -22.19
C ASN A 420 -4.33 -6.91 -21.03
N GLU A 421 -4.61 -8.02 -20.37
CA GLU A 421 -3.92 -8.46 -19.18
C GLU A 421 -3.35 -9.87 -19.33
N ARG A 422 -2.19 -10.09 -18.71
CA ARG A 422 -1.58 -11.40 -18.48
C ARG A 422 -1.16 -11.50 -17.02
N TYR A 423 -1.65 -12.52 -16.35
CA TYR A 423 -1.41 -12.76 -14.94
C TYR A 423 -0.93 -14.20 -14.74
N ASN A 424 0.29 -14.37 -14.22
CA ASN A 424 0.86 -15.69 -13.98
C ASN A 424 0.48 -16.20 -12.58
N MET A 425 -0.70 -16.81 -12.50
CA MET A 425 -1.27 -17.32 -11.25
C MET A 425 -0.35 -18.36 -10.58
N THR A 426 0.38 -19.15 -11.36
CA THR A 426 1.35 -20.13 -10.82
C THR A 426 2.43 -19.47 -9.98
N VAL A 427 2.95 -18.31 -10.42
CA VAL A 427 4.01 -17.61 -9.69
C VAL A 427 3.46 -16.78 -8.54
N ILE A 428 2.31 -16.14 -8.76
CA ILE A 428 1.77 -15.15 -7.81
C ILE A 428 0.99 -15.84 -6.69
N GLU A 429 0.22 -16.90 -7.04
CA GLU A 429 -0.67 -17.59 -6.09
C GLU A 429 -0.26 -19.04 -5.78
N GLY A 430 0.73 -19.56 -6.51
CA GLY A 430 1.23 -20.93 -6.32
C GLY A 430 0.42 -22.03 -7.02
N HIS A 431 -0.59 -21.68 -7.81
CA HIS A 431 -1.44 -22.64 -8.54
C HIS A 431 -1.94 -22.07 -9.87
N GLY A 432 -2.72 -22.81 -10.62
CA GLY A 432 -3.33 -22.38 -11.90
C GLY A 432 -2.33 -22.36 -13.05
N GLY A 433 -2.34 -21.29 -13.81
CA GLY A 433 -1.53 -21.10 -15.03
C GLY A 433 -1.42 -19.64 -15.42
N MET A 434 -1.12 -19.38 -16.70
CA MET A 434 -1.12 -18.04 -17.25
C MET A 434 -2.54 -17.62 -17.64
N ILE A 435 -3.14 -16.72 -16.89
CA ILE A 435 -4.41 -16.07 -17.24
C ILE A 435 -4.16 -15.04 -18.34
N LYS A 436 -5.06 -14.97 -19.30
CA LYS A 436 -5.04 -13.99 -20.38
C LYS A 436 -6.43 -13.40 -20.54
N SER A 437 -6.57 -12.11 -20.27
CA SER A 437 -7.86 -11.45 -20.36
C SER A 437 -7.84 -10.22 -21.28
N ASN A 438 -8.99 -9.94 -21.85
CA ASN A 438 -9.30 -8.70 -22.55
C ASN A 438 -10.55 -8.11 -21.91
N ILE A 439 -10.45 -6.87 -21.46
CA ILE A 439 -11.49 -6.23 -20.67
C ILE A 439 -11.98 -4.98 -21.42
N LEU A 440 -13.28 -4.87 -21.58
CA LEU A 440 -13.96 -3.70 -22.14
C LEU A 440 -14.77 -3.02 -21.05
N ILE A 441 -14.62 -1.71 -20.93
CA ILE A 441 -15.29 -0.91 -19.89
C ILE A 441 -15.93 0.32 -20.54
N ALA A 442 -17.19 0.56 -20.18
CA ALA A 442 -17.92 1.78 -20.52
C ALA A 442 -18.53 2.37 -19.23
N ASP A 443 -18.11 3.58 -18.86
CA ASP A 443 -18.57 4.31 -17.68
C ASP A 443 -19.18 5.64 -18.09
N GLY A 444 -20.50 5.72 -18.05
CA GLY A 444 -21.30 6.85 -18.45
C GLY A 444 -21.84 7.63 -17.25
N LYS A 445 -21.75 8.96 -17.29
CA LYS A 445 -22.30 9.84 -16.28
C LYS A 445 -23.23 10.87 -16.89
N TYR A 446 -24.50 10.91 -16.42
CA TYR A 446 -25.52 11.85 -16.86
C TYR A 446 -26.08 12.68 -15.70
N LYS A 447 -26.09 14.00 -15.86
CA LYS A 447 -26.64 14.95 -14.90
C LYS A 447 -28.06 15.36 -15.32
N PHE A 448 -29.08 14.86 -14.62
CA PHE A 448 -30.47 15.27 -14.85
C PHE A 448 -30.74 16.70 -14.35
N SER A 449 -30.06 17.08 -13.25
CA SER A 449 -30.15 18.39 -12.65
C SER A 449 -28.87 18.66 -11.84
N PRO A 450 -28.67 19.88 -11.31
CA PRO A 450 -27.55 20.16 -10.40
C PRO A 450 -27.51 19.27 -9.15
N LYS A 451 -28.66 18.67 -8.77
CA LYS A 451 -28.77 17.80 -7.58
C LYS A 451 -28.87 16.32 -7.90
N LEU A 452 -29.18 15.93 -9.13
CA LEU A 452 -29.44 14.55 -9.49
C LEU A 452 -28.51 14.10 -10.63
N THR A 453 -27.67 13.11 -10.33
CA THR A 453 -26.71 12.54 -11.28
C THR A 453 -26.82 11.01 -11.26
N LEU A 454 -26.87 10.40 -12.43
CA LEU A 454 -26.78 8.95 -12.62
C LEU A 454 -25.43 8.61 -13.24
N ARG A 455 -24.75 7.62 -12.69
CA ARG A 455 -23.60 6.93 -13.27
C ARG A 455 -24.02 5.50 -13.58
N CYS A 456 -23.72 5.04 -14.78
CA CYS A 456 -23.88 3.64 -15.19
C CYS A 456 -22.54 3.14 -15.73
N GLU A 457 -22.14 1.98 -15.25
CA GLU A 457 -20.89 1.33 -15.60
C GLU A 457 -21.18 -0.08 -16.09
N LEU A 458 -20.61 -0.46 -17.23
CA LEU A 458 -20.69 -1.80 -17.82
C LEU A 458 -19.27 -2.28 -18.13
N GLN A 459 -18.97 -3.50 -17.75
CA GLN A 459 -17.69 -4.15 -18.04
C GLN A 459 -17.92 -5.56 -18.54
N TYR A 460 -17.05 -6.02 -19.43
CA TYR A 460 -17.01 -7.41 -19.87
C TYR A 460 -15.56 -7.86 -20.02
N GLN A 461 -15.24 -9.01 -19.45
CA GLN A 461 -13.93 -9.64 -19.50
C GLN A 461 -14.04 -10.96 -20.28
N PHE A 462 -13.29 -11.03 -21.37
CA PHE A 462 -13.01 -12.28 -22.07
C PHE A 462 -11.76 -12.90 -21.43
N CYS A 463 -11.93 -13.99 -20.72
CA CYS A 463 -10.86 -14.59 -19.94
C CYS A 463 -10.55 -16.02 -20.40
N LYS A 464 -9.24 -16.32 -20.57
CA LYS A 464 -8.76 -17.69 -20.79
C LYS A 464 -7.98 -18.13 -19.55
N GLY A 465 -8.47 -19.15 -18.90
CA GLY A 465 -8.00 -19.67 -17.61
C GLY A 465 -8.94 -19.31 -16.48
N ASP A 466 -8.68 -19.81 -15.28
CA ASP A 466 -9.47 -19.64 -14.08
C ASP A 466 -10.98 -19.91 -14.33
N ASP A 467 -11.85 -19.09 -13.77
CA ASP A 467 -13.32 -19.21 -13.87
C ASP A 467 -13.91 -18.76 -15.22
N GLY A 468 -13.10 -18.37 -16.22
CA GLY A 468 -13.54 -17.93 -17.54
C GLY A 468 -14.07 -16.49 -17.58
N ASP A 469 -15.09 -16.25 -18.41
CA ASP A 469 -15.60 -14.90 -18.70
C ASP A 469 -16.42 -14.29 -17.57
N TRP A 470 -16.37 -12.95 -17.46
CA TRP A 470 -17.09 -12.18 -16.46
C TRP A 470 -17.80 -10.97 -17.06
N ALA A 471 -18.95 -10.61 -16.49
CA ALA A 471 -19.66 -9.38 -16.76
C ALA A 471 -19.88 -8.59 -15.47
N PHE A 472 -19.84 -7.27 -15.55
CA PHE A 472 -20.14 -6.38 -14.43
C PHE A 472 -21.04 -5.24 -14.87
N GLY A 473 -22.01 -4.91 -14.02
CA GLY A 473 -22.88 -3.76 -14.18
C GLY A 473 -23.04 -3.00 -12.87
N LEU A 474 -23.04 -1.65 -12.96
CA LEU A 474 -23.30 -0.78 -11.81
C LEU A 474 -24.20 0.38 -12.23
N ALA A 475 -25.14 0.72 -11.36
CA ALA A 475 -25.89 1.97 -11.43
C ALA A 475 -25.80 2.70 -10.09
N GLU A 476 -25.39 3.97 -10.15
CA GLU A 476 -25.24 4.85 -8.99
C GLU A 476 -26.02 6.14 -9.19
N LEU A 477 -26.99 6.38 -8.33
CA LEU A 477 -27.82 7.58 -8.32
C LEU A 477 -27.36 8.48 -7.16
N SER A 478 -26.73 9.61 -7.49
CA SER A 478 -26.35 10.63 -6.53
C SER A 478 -27.43 11.69 -6.43
N TRP A 479 -28.03 11.85 -5.26
CA TRP A 479 -29.02 12.89 -4.94
C TRP A 479 -28.40 13.86 -3.93
N ALA A 480 -27.78 14.88 -4.48
CA ALA A 480 -27.07 15.89 -3.69
C ALA A 480 -28.04 16.70 -2.80
N PRO A 481 -27.61 17.13 -1.61
CA PRO A 481 -26.23 17.02 -1.12
C PRO A 481 -25.90 15.75 -0.32
N HIS A 482 -26.87 14.89 -0.02
CA HIS A 482 -26.72 13.92 1.07
C HIS A 482 -26.73 12.44 0.65
N TRP A 483 -27.53 12.09 -0.35
CA TRP A 483 -27.85 10.68 -0.64
C TRP A 483 -27.12 10.14 -1.88
N MET A 484 -26.71 8.90 -1.79
CA MET A 484 -26.21 8.11 -2.91
C MET A 484 -26.75 6.69 -2.80
N PHE A 485 -27.31 6.18 -3.88
CA PHE A 485 -27.86 4.82 -4.01
C PHE A 485 -27.05 4.09 -5.08
N THR A 486 -26.49 2.94 -4.73
CA THR A 486 -25.66 2.15 -5.64
C THR A 486 -26.18 0.72 -5.69
N VAL A 487 -26.34 0.20 -6.88
CA VAL A 487 -26.59 -1.23 -7.12
C VAL A 487 -25.57 -1.74 -8.13
N SER A 488 -25.06 -2.93 -7.91
CA SER A 488 -24.10 -3.57 -8.82
C SER A 488 -24.29 -5.08 -8.82
N ASP A 489 -23.89 -5.70 -9.92
CA ASP A 489 -23.79 -7.14 -10.05
C ASP A 489 -22.54 -7.51 -10.86
N MET A 490 -21.74 -8.43 -10.32
CA MET A 490 -20.63 -9.06 -11.01
C MET A 490 -20.99 -10.53 -11.23
N TRP A 491 -21.11 -10.92 -12.48
CA TRP A 491 -21.57 -12.24 -12.87
C TRP A 491 -20.43 -13.01 -13.54
N ASN A 492 -20.11 -14.18 -12.99
CA ASN A 492 -19.27 -15.13 -13.70
C ASN A 492 -20.09 -15.77 -14.84
N CYS A 493 -19.80 -15.38 -16.07
CA CYS A 493 -20.42 -15.96 -17.28
C CYS A 493 -19.73 -17.26 -17.72
N GLY A 494 -18.56 -17.55 -17.13
CA GLY A 494 -17.72 -18.70 -17.43
C GLY A 494 -18.19 -19.98 -16.73
N GLU A 495 -17.46 -20.44 -15.73
CA GLU A 495 -17.65 -21.77 -15.14
C GLU A 495 -18.68 -21.79 -14.01
N THR A 496 -18.57 -20.86 -13.03
CA THR A 496 -19.37 -20.95 -11.78
C THR A 496 -20.80 -20.47 -11.92
N LYS A 497 -21.11 -19.58 -12.87
CA LYS A 497 -22.44 -18.96 -13.10
C LYS A 497 -22.98 -18.19 -11.88
N VAL A 498 -22.11 -17.80 -10.95
CA VAL A 498 -22.49 -17.11 -9.70
C VAL A 498 -22.62 -15.61 -9.95
N HIS A 499 -23.63 -15.00 -9.31
CA HIS A 499 -23.85 -13.56 -9.25
C HIS A 499 -23.38 -13.01 -7.92
N TYR A 500 -22.58 -11.94 -7.95
CA TYR A 500 -22.07 -11.21 -6.78
C TYR A 500 -22.68 -9.81 -6.80
N TYR A 501 -23.87 -9.69 -6.22
CA TYR A 501 -24.69 -8.49 -6.25
C TYR A 501 -24.52 -7.65 -4.98
N GLN A 502 -24.63 -6.34 -5.10
CA GLN A 502 -24.61 -5.40 -3.97
C GLN A 502 -25.67 -4.31 -4.16
N ALA A 503 -26.30 -3.93 -3.05
CA ALA A 503 -27.15 -2.75 -2.97
C ALA A 503 -26.70 -1.92 -1.76
N LEU A 504 -26.33 -0.65 -1.98
CA LEU A 504 -25.77 0.24 -0.98
C LEU A 504 -26.54 1.55 -0.95
N VAL A 505 -26.75 2.10 0.25
CA VAL A 505 -27.27 3.43 0.48
C VAL A 505 -26.26 4.21 1.32
N THR A 506 -25.80 5.34 0.81
CA THR A 506 -24.88 6.23 1.53
C THR A 506 -25.57 7.54 1.87
N TYR A 507 -25.43 7.97 3.11
CA TYR A 507 -25.86 9.27 3.60
C TYR A 507 -24.65 10.05 4.12
N SER A 508 -24.49 11.28 3.65
CA SER A 508 -23.39 12.17 4.07
C SER A 508 -23.95 13.49 4.60
N LEU A 509 -23.54 13.88 5.81
CA LEU A 509 -23.92 15.15 6.43
C LEU A 509 -22.71 15.74 7.17
N LYS A 510 -22.19 16.87 6.66
CA LYS A 510 -20.94 17.47 7.16
C LYS A 510 -19.81 16.44 7.18
N SER A 511 -19.23 16.17 8.35
CA SER A 511 -18.17 15.16 8.55
C SER A 511 -18.67 13.74 8.76
N HIS A 512 -19.99 13.51 8.80
CA HIS A 512 -20.56 12.17 8.98
C HIS A 512 -20.81 11.50 7.62
N ARG A 513 -20.41 10.26 7.49
CA ARG A 513 -20.77 9.39 6.37
C ARG A 513 -21.22 8.04 6.92
N ILE A 514 -22.45 7.66 6.59
CA ILE A 514 -23.03 6.36 6.92
C ILE A 514 -23.33 5.65 5.60
N GLN A 515 -22.92 4.41 5.48
CA GLN A 515 -23.23 3.55 4.34
C GLN A 515 -23.80 2.24 4.87
N ALA A 516 -24.99 1.88 4.44
CA ALA A 516 -25.62 0.60 4.73
C ALA A 516 -25.84 -0.17 3.44
N GLY A 517 -25.70 -1.48 3.49
CA GLY A 517 -25.88 -2.31 2.32
C GLY A 517 -26.15 -3.76 2.61
N TYR A 518 -26.47 -4.45 1.54
CA TYR A 518 -26.64 -5.89 1.51
C TYR A 518 -26.08 -6.44 0.21
N GLY A 519 -25.40 -7.57 0.29
CA GLY A 519 -24.91 -8.18 -0.92
C GLY A 519 -24.11 -9.46 -0.69
N ARG A 520 -23.62 -9.97 -1.81
CA ARG A 520 -22.67 -11.07 -1.94
C ARG A 520 -21.41 -10.54 -2.59
N THR A 521 -20.24 -10.72 -1.96
CA THR A 521 -18.94 -10.31 -2.50
C THR A 521 -18.17 -11.51 -3.00
N CYS A 522 -17.40 -11.33 -4.08
CA CYS A 522 -16.48 -12.33 -4.59
C CYS A 522 -15.26 -12.44 -3.68
N ALA A 523 -14.70 -13.65 -3.57
CA ALA A 523 -13.36 -13.82 -3.02
C ALA A 523 -12.32 -13.22 -3.97
N GLY A 524 -11.21 -12.74 -3.41
CA GLY A 524 -10.14 -12.19 -4.24
C GLY A 524 -9.10 -11.44 -3.41
N PHE A 525 -8.08 -10.95 -4.11
CA PHE A 525 -7.04 -10.14 -3.49
C PHE A 525 -7.46 -8.67 -3.41
N ASN A 526 -7.41 -8.10 -2.21
CA ASN A 526 -7.44 -6.66 -2.01
C ASN A 526 -5.99 -6.16 -1.96
N CYS A 527 -5.61 -5.28 -2.88
CA CYS A 527 -4.24 -4.82 -3.04
C CYS A 527 -4.13 -3.30 -2.95
N SER A 528 -3.00 -2.84 -2.43
CA SER A 528 -2.61 -1.43 -2.40
C SER A 528 -1.09 -1.34 -2.48
N GLY A 529 -0.58 -0.59 -3.47
CA GLY A 529 0.85 -0.32 -3.63
C GLY A 529 1.73 -1.58 -3.77
N GLY A 530 1.22 -2.68 -4.33
CA GLY A 530 1.96 -3.93 -4.52
C GLY A 530 1.94 -4.89 -3.33
N VAL A 531 1.17 -4.57 -2.29
CA VAL A 531 0.89 -5.48 -1.16
C VAL A 531 -0.55 -5.93 -1.23
N CYS A 532 -0.77 -7.24 -1.18
CA CYS A 532 -2.08 -7.84 -1.36
C CYS A 532 -2.47 -8.70 -0.15
N ARG A 533 -3.77 -8.70 0.15
CA ARG A 533 -4.39 -9.55 1.15
C ARG A 533 -5.55 -10.30 0.54
N TRP A 534 -5.60 -11.61 0.76
CA TRP A 534 -6.75 -12.42 0.38
C TRP A 534 -7.97 -12.08 1.26
N VAL A 535 -9.12 -11.86 0.62
CA VAL A 535 -10.40 -11.64 1.27
C VAL A 535 -11.36 -12.74 0.79
N PRO A 536 -11.93 -13.55 1.68
CA PRO A 536 -12.87 -14.59 1.28
C PRO A 536 -14.18 -13.99 0.79
N ALA A 537 -14.93 -14.76 0.00
CA ALA A 537 -16.28 -14.40 -0.38
C ALA A 537 -17.18 -14.24 0.85
N THR A 538 -18.10 -13.29 0.81
CA THR A 538 -19.05 -13.05 1.89
C THR A 538 -20.43 -12.74 1.37
N ARG A 539 -21.46 -12.99 2.20
CA ARG A 539 -22.83 -12.51 2.01
C ARG A 539 -23.34 -11.94 3.32
N GLY A 540 -24.06 -10.85 3.28
CA GLY A 540 -24.65 -10.28 4.48
C GLY A 540 -25.01 -8.82 4.42
N PHE A 541 -25.42 -8.28 5.57
CA PHE A 541 -25.65 -6.86 5.75
C PHE A 541 -24.36 -6.18 6.19
N THR A 542 -24.06 -5.04 5.56
CA THR A 542 -22.89 -4.21 5.87
C THR A 542 -23.34 -2.85 6.38
N LEU A 543 -22.58 -2.31 7.35
CA LEU A 543 -22.75 -0.94 7.83
C LEU A 543 -21.36 -0.34 8.01
N SER A 544 -21.09 0.79 7.35
CA SER A 544 -19.86 1.56 7.52
C SER A 544 -20.21 2.96 8.04
N TYR A 545 -19.52 3.40 9.06
CA TYR A 545 -19.64 4.74 9.64
C TYR A 545 -18.29 5.40 9.73
N ASN A 546 -18.20 6.62 9.19
CA ASN A 546 -17.01 7.47 9.26
C ASN A 546 -17.41 8.85 9.79
N TYR A 547 -16.65 9.36 10.75
CA TYR A 547 -16.83 10.67 11.34
C TYR A 547 -15.47 11.31 11.66
N SER A 548 -15.32 12.61 11.36
CA SER A 548 -14.13 13.40 11.74
C SER A 548 -14.58 14.70 12.41
N PHE A 549 -13.89 15.13 13.47
CA PHE A 549 -14.19 16.32 14.26
C PHE A 549 -12.93 17.12 14.62
#